data_fec0a007c89f12ab4e516d16da096c1e
#
_entry.id   fec0a007c89f12ab4e516d16da096c1e
#
_cell.length_a   1.000
_cell.length_b   1.000
_cell.length_c   1.000
_cell.angle_alpha   90.00
_cell.angle_beta   90.00
_cell.angle_gamma   90.00
#
_symmetry.space_group_name_H-M   'P 1'
#
loop_
_entity.id
_entity.type
_entity.pdbx_description
1 polymer ?
#
loop_
_entity_poly.entity_id
_entity_poly.type
_entity_poly.pdbx_seq_one_letter_code
_entity_poly.pdbx_strand_id
1 'polypeptide(L)'
;MKKITKLETERLFIFPISLEDADFVLAVHNTPKFIEFIGDRNLRTLEDAENYIKNRFLLHYEKHGFGNCLIVEKSTGKKIGAVGIFVRDGLDVPDIGFSFLPEFEGKGFGYEASAKLMETVFTDFGLEKISAITTNENIASQNLIEKLGLKYVKMIRLPDDDVDLRYYEK
;
A
#
# COMPACT_ATOMS: atom_id res chain seq x y z
N MET A 1 14.46 14.25 -10.29
CA MET A 1 13.51 13.12 -10.29
C MET A 1 12.19 13.59 -9.70
N LYS A 2 11.09 13.24 -10.35
CA LYS A 2 9.74 13.55 -9.84
C LYS A 2 9.44 12.73 -8.59
N LYS A 3 8.81 13.34 -7.59
CA LYS A 3 8.45 12.69 -6.34
C LYS A 3 7.00 13.05 -5.96
N ILE A 4 6.26 12.09 -5.44
CA ILE A 4 4.96 12.35 -4.81
C ILE A 4 5.20 13.14 -3.53
N THR A 5 4.55 14.29 -3.37
CA THR A 5 4.65 15.10 -2.15
C THR A 5 3.35 15.11 -1.35
N LYS A 6 2.24 15.35 -2.03
CA LYS A 6 0.90 15.33 -1.46
C LYS A 6 -0.10 15.06 -2.57
N LEU A 7 -1.03 14.16 -2.32
CA LEU A 7 -2.21 13.96 -3.14
C LEU A 7 -3.46 14.30 -2.32
N GLU A 8 -4.51 14.66 -3.00
CA GLU A 8 -5.76 15.06 -2.38
C GLU A 8 -6.94 14.48 -3.16
N THR A 9 -7.91 13.98 -2.42
CA THR A 9 -9.20 13.53 -2.95
C THR A 9 -10.34 14.28 -2.24
N GLU A 10 -11.57 13.94 -2.49
CA GLU A 10 -12.71 14.56 -1.80
C GLU A 10 -12.60 14.44 -0.28
N ARG A 11 -12.29 13.25 0.24
CA ARG A 11 -12.29 12.96 1.68
C ARG A 11 -10.90 12.79 2.29
N LEU A 12 -9.84 12.72 1.48
CA LEU A 12 -8.52 12.26 1.93
C LEU A 12 -7.39 13.21 1.56
N PHE A 13 -6.39 13.28 2.45
CA PHE A 13 -5.02 13.66 2.10
C PHE A 13 -4.16 12.39 2.06
N ILE A 14 -3.22 12.35 1.13
CA ILE A 14 -2.29 11.23 0.94
C ILE A 14 -0.89 11.79 0.90
N PHE A 15 -0.03 11.36 1.83
CA PHE A 15 1.34 11.85 1.97
C PHE A 15 2.34 10.69 1.94
N PRO A 16 3.56 10.85 1.41
CA PRO A 16 4.62 9.88 1.66
C PRO A 16 4.79 9.65 3.17
N ILE A 17 4.94 8.39 3.58
CA ILE A 17 5.18 8.05 5.00
C ILE A 17 6.54 8.60 5.42
N SER A 18 6.59 9.23 6.59
CA SER A 18 7.79 9.76 7.22
C SER A 18 8.03 9.12 8.59
N LEU A 19 9.16 9.47 9.23
CA LEU A 19 9.47 8.99 10.58
C LEU A 19 8.46 9.43 11.63
N GLU A 20 7.78 10.56 11.40
CA GLU A 20 6.71 11.04 12.27
C GLU A 20 5.47 10.13 12.30
N ASP A 21 5.39 9.18 11.37
CA ASP A 21 4.27 8.26 11.24
C ASP A 21 4.56 6.88 11.86
N ALA A 22 5.62 6.75 12.65
CA ALA A 22 6.02 5.50 13.27
C ALA A 22 4.93 4.89 14.16
N ASP A 23 4.17 5.71 14.88
CA ASP A 23 3.03 5.29 15.68
C ASP A 23 1.94 4.61 14.83
N PHE A 24 1.61 5.19 13.70
CA PHE A 24 0.65 4.63 12.75
C PHE A 24 1.18 3.34 12.11
N VAL A 25 2.43 3.33 11.67
CA VAL A 25 3.06 2.15 11.06
C VAL A 25 3.08 1.00 12.05
N LEU A 26 3.45 1.24 13.30
CA LEU A 26 3.39 0.24 14.37
C LEU A 26 1.97 -0.31 14.56
N ALA A 27 0.98 0.57 14.63
CA ALA A 27 -0.41 0.19 14.84
C ALA A 27 -0.97 -0.66 13.68
N VAL A 28 -0.82 -0.21 12.43
CA VAL A 28 -1.38 -0.91 11.27
C VAL A 28 -0.72 -2.26 11.02
N HIS A 29 0.61 -2.36 11.24
CA HIS A 29 1.35 -3.61 11.04
C HIS A 29 1.01 -4.69 12.10
N ASN A 30 0.40 -4.31 13.21
CA ASN A 30 -0.02 -5.22 14.27
C ASN A 30 -1.53 -5.48 14.29
N THR A 31 -2.28 -5.01 13.30
CA THR A 31 -3.70 -5.40 13.17
C THR A 31 -3.82 -6.87 12.81
N PRO A 32 -4.88 -7.57 13.26
CA PRO A 32 -5.07 -8.98 12.93
C PRO A 32 -5.06 -9.27 11.44
N LYS A 33 -5.71 -8.45 10.62
CA LYS A 33 -5.73 -8.63 9.16
C LYS A 33 -4.38 -8.43 8.51
N PHE A 34 -3.59 -7.46 8.96
CA PHE A 34 -2.24 -7.25 8.42
C PHE A 34 -1.37 -8.48 8.68
N ILE A 35 -1.37 -8.99 9.91
CA ILE A 35 -0.60 -10.19 10.28
C ILE A 35 -1.07 -11.42 9.50
N GLU A 36 -2.39 -11.61 9.38
CA GLU A 36 -2.98 -12.76 8.68
C GLU A 36 -2.67 -12.75 7.18
N PHE A 37 -2.89 -11.62 6.48
CA PHE A 37 -2.85 -11.55 5.01
C PHE A 37 -1.55 -11.02 4.43
N ILE A 38 -0.78 -10.24 5.18
CA ILE A 38 0.48 -9.64 4.71
C ILE A 38 1.68 -10.28 5.41
N GLY A 39 1.55 -10.55 6.69
CA GLY A 39 2.56 -11.22 7.52
C GLY A 39 3.05 -10.35 8.68
N ASP A 40 3.61 -11.01 9.67
CA ASP A 40 4.20 -10.35 10.83
C ASP A 40 5.59 -9.81 10.47
N ARG A 41 5.76 -8.50 10.54
CA ARG A 41 7.04 -7.82 10.29
C ARG A 41 7.88 -7.64 11.55
N ASN A 42 7.44 -8.21 12.67
CA ASN A 42 8.12 -8.14 13.97
C ASN A 42 8.32 -6.71 14.50
N LEU A 43 7.40 -5.80 14.17
CA LEU A 43 7.40 -4.45 14.73
C LEU A 43 6.71 -4.47 16.08
N ARG A 44 7.46 -4.21 17.15
CA ARG A 44 6.96 -4.25 18.53
C ARG A 44 7.10 -2.93 19.27
N THR A 45 7.99 -2.07 18.81
CA THR A 45 8.31 -0.77 19.41
C THR A 45 8.26 0.34 18.37
N LEU A 46 8.18 1.60 18.82
CA LEU A 46 8.32 2.74 17.92
C LEU A 46 9.67 2.75 17.19
N GLU A 47 10.73 2.33 17.87
CA GLU A 47 12.05 2.21 17.25
C GLU A 47 12.07 1.18 16.12
N ASP A 48 11.40 0.03 16.30
CA ASP A 48 11.23 -0.96 15.22
C ASP A 48 10.53 -0.34 14.02
N ALA A 49 9.45 0.41 14.25
CA ALA A 49 8.70 1.08 13.18
C ALA A 49 9.52 2.17 12.48
N GLU A 50 10.27 2.98 13.23
CA GLU A 50 11.18 3.98 12.65
C GLU A 50 12.26 3.33 11.77
N ASN A 51 12.87 2.26 12.25
CA ASN A 51 13.87 1.52 11.48
C ASN A 51 13.27 0.88 10.21
N TYR A 52 12.05 0.37 10.31
CA TYR A 52 11.33 -0.18 9.15
C TYR A 52 11.03 0.91 8.12
N ILE A 53 10.57 2.09 8.55
CA ILE A 53 10.34 3.23 7.68
C ILE A 53 11.65 3.64 6.98
N LYS A 54 12.74 3.80 7.71
CA LYS A 54 14.06 4.16 7.15
C LYS A 54 14.54 3.16 6.11
N ASN A 55 14.51 1.88 6.45
CA ASN A 55 15.16 0.83 5.66
C ASN A 55 14.29 0.26 4.54
N ARG A 56 12.99 0.54 4.55
CA ARG A 56 12.04 0.06 3.53
C ARG A 56 11.38 1.20 2.78
N PHE A 57 10.60 2.03 3.47
CA PHE A 57 9.78 3.04 2.81
C PHE A 57 10.58 4.21 2.25
N LEU A 58 11.48 4.79 3.05
CA LEU A 58 12.26 5.95 2.60
C LEU A 58 13.27 5.57 1.51
N LEU A 59 13.95 4.43 1.61
CA LEU A 59 14.87 3.99 0.55
C LEU A 59 14.14 3.75 -0.77
N HIS A 60 12.96 3.13 -0.72
CA HIS A 60 12.15 2.90 -1.91
C HIS A 60 11.69 4.23 -2.53
N TYR A 61 11.19 5.13 -1.69
CA TYR A 61 10.72 6.45 -2.12
C TYR A 61 11.85 7.30 -2.74
N GLU A 62 13.03 7.30 -2.12
CA GLU A 62 14.19 8.02 -2.66
C GLU A 62 14.61 7.47 -4.03
N LYS A 63 14.53 6.16 -4.21
CA LYS A 63 14.90 5.49 -5.45
C LYS A 63 13.91 5.72 -6.58
N HIS A 64 12.61 5.72 -6.28
CA HIS A 64 11.55 5.68 -7.31
C HIS A 64 10.68 6.94 -7.38
N GLY A 65 10.71 7.80 -6.36
CA GLY A 65 9.84 8.98 -6.27
C GLY A 65 8.40 8.69 -5.84
N PHE A 66 8.06 7.42 -5.69
CA PHE A 66 6.80 6.92 -5.16
C PHE A 66 7.06 5.74 -4.21
N GLY A 67 6.07 5.35 -3.44
CA GLY A 67 6.20 4.26 -2.47
C GLY A 67 4.99 4.22 -1.57
N ASN A 68 5.19 3.91 -0.30
CA ASN A 68 4.11 3.83 0.67
C ASN A 68 3.69 5.23 1.16
N CYS A 69 2.40 5.50 1.11
CA CYS A 69 1.81 6.78 1.51
C CYS A 69 0.82 6.59 2.65
N LEU A 70 0.86 7.53 3.59
CA LEU A 70 -0.13 7.66 4.66
C LEU A 70 -1.42 8.25 4.11
N ILE A 71 -2.55 7.70 4.54
CA ILE A 71 -3.89 8.24 4.26
C ILE A 71 -4.43 8.93 5.51
N VAL A 72 -4.81 10.20 5.36
CA VAL A 72 -5.41 11.00 6.43
C VAL A 72 -6.83 11.39 6.03
N GLU A 73 -7.79 11.12 6.91
CA GLU A 73 -9.19 11.55 6.71
C GLU A 73 -9.31 13.05 6.97
N LYS A 74 -9.81 13.80 6.00
CA LYS A 74 -9.94 15.27 6.12
C LYS A 74 -10.86 15.71 7.25
N SER A 75 -11.99 15.04 7.43
CA SER A 75 -13.01 15.43 8.39
C SER A 75 -12.57 15.32 9.85
N THR A 76 -11.61 14.42 10.15
CA THR A 76 -11.15 14.15 11.51
C THR A 76 -9.67 14.45 11.75
N GLY A 77 -8.87 14.55 10.67
CA GLY A 77 -7.41 14.64 10.76
C GLY A 77 -6.73 13.34 11.18
N LYS A 78 -7.46 12.23 11.25
CA LYS A 78 -6.91 10.94 11.68
C LYS A 78 -6.12 10.24 10.58
N LYS A 79 -5.04 9.59 10.97
CA LYS A 79 -4.29 8.64 10.15
C LYS A 79 -5.09 7.34 10.10
N ILE A 80 -5.57 6.95 8.92
CA ILE A 80 -6.56 5.88 8.78
C ILE A 80 -6.05 4.65 8.04
N GLY A 81 -5.06 4.81 7.19
CA GLY A 81 -4.56 3.73 6.34
C GLY A 81 -3.29 4.13 5.60
N ALA A 82 -2.84 3.21 4.78
CA ALA A 82 -1.73 3.41 3.87
C ALA A 82 -2.06 2.83 2.50
N VAL A 83 -1.53 3.45 1.45
CA VAL A 83 -1.60 2.98 0.07
C VAL A 83 -0.25 3.21 -0.58
N GLY A 84 0.24 2.27 -1.38
CA GLY A 84 1.55 2.43 -2.00
C GLY A 84 1.67 1.72 -3.34
N ILE A 85 2.64 2.18 -4.12
CA ILE A 85 3.12 1.50 -5.32
C ILE A 85 4.54 1.03 -5.03
N PHE A 86 4.79 -0.25 -5.25
CA PHE A 86 6.05 -0.89 -4.89
C PHE A 86 6.71 -1.54 -6.11
N VAL A 87 8.01 -1.31 -6.24
CA VAL A 87 8.87 -2.09 -7.13
C VAL A 87 9.54 -3.14 -6.25
N ARG A 88 9.23 -4.41 -6.49
CA ARG A 88 9.75 -5.50 -5.66
C ARG A 88 10.33 -6.64 -6.48
N ASP A 89 11.25 -7.38 -5.87
CA ASP A 89 11.83 -8.55 -6.50
C ASP A 89 10.77 -9.62 -6.79
N GLY A 90 10.88 -10.24 -7.96
CA GLY A 90 9.94 -11.27 -8.40
C GLY A 90 8.71 -10.74 -9.15
N LEU A 91 8.54 -9.43 -9.26
CA LEU A 91 7.50 -8.80 -10.09
C LEU A 91 8.13 -7.86 -11.11
N ASP A 92 7.77 -8.05 -12.38
CA ASP A 92 8.22 -7.17 -13.48
C ASP A 92 7.40 -5.87 -13.54
N VAL A 93 6.19 -5.89 -12.99
CA VAL A 93 5.25 -4.76 -12.97
C VAL A 93 5.09 -4.27 -11.53
N PRO A 94 5.24 -2.95 -11.26
CA PRO A 94 5.03 -2.41 -9.93
C PRO A 94 3.65 -2.77 -9.38
N ASP A 95 3.57 -3.12 -8.10
CA ASP A 95 2.30 -3.52 -7.49
C ASP A 95 1.74 -2.46 -6.55
N ILE A 96 0.41 -2.35 -6.56
CA ILE A 96 -0.33 -1.53 -5.60
C ILE A 96 -0.66 -2.35 -4.36
N GLY A 97 -0.42 -1.77 -3.19
CA GLY A 97 -0.81 -2.34 -1.90
C GLY A 97 -1.54 -1.31 -1.04
N PHE A 98 -2.36 -1.79 -0.13
CA PHE A 98 -3.13 -0.95 0.79
C PHE A 98 -3.38 -1.68 2.10
N SER A 99 -3.49 -0.92 3.18
CA SER A 99 -3.83 -1.42 4.51
C SER A 99 -4.57 -0.33 5.29
N PHE A 100 -5.49 -0.73 6.14
CA PHE A 100 -6.30 0.19 6.94
C PHE A 100 -6.37 -0.24 8.39
N LEU A 101 -6.52 0.72 9.29
CA LEU A 101 -6.96 0.43 10.64
C LEU A 101 -8.41 -0.10 10.56
N PRO A 102 -8.79 -1.11 11.39
CA PRO A 102 -10.07 -1.81 11.26
C PRO A 102 -11.30 -0.92 11.26
N GLU A 103 -11.32 0.14 12.07
CA GLU A 103 -12.45 1.06 12.18
C GLU A 103 -12.73 1.89 10.93
N PHE A 104 -11.78 1.93 9.98
CA PHE A 104 -11.91 2.68 8.73
C PHE A 104 -12.14 1.79 7.50
N GLU A 105 -12.25 0.50 7.68
CA GLU A 105 -12.58 -0.43 6.61
C GLU A 105 -14.06 -0.33 6.21
N GLY A 106 -14.37 -0.73 4.96
CA GLY A 106 -15.75 -0.80 4.48
C GLY A 106 -16.40 0.55 4.21
N LYS A 107 -15.65 1.64 4.13
CA LYS A 107 -16.14 3.01 3.92
C LYS A 107 -15.78 3.61 2.56
N GLY A 108 -15.16 2.82 1.67
CA GLY A 108 -14.76 3.27 0.35
C GLY A 108 -13.42 4.01 0.30
N PHE A 109 -12.73 4.17 1.41
CA PHE A 109 -11.45 4.89 1.45
C PHE A 109 -10.35 4.17 0.66
N GLY A 110 -10.34 2.84 0.69
CA GLY A 110 -9.37 2.04 -0.05
C GLY A 110 -9.44 2.28 -1.55
N TYR A 111 -10.65 2.30 -2.10
CA TYR A 111 -10.87 2.60 -3.51
C TYR A 111 -10.47 4.05 -3.85
N GLU A 112 -10.93 5.02 -3.05
CA GLU A 112 -10.67 6.44 -3.27
C GLU A 112 -9.16 6.76 -3.29
N ALA A 113 -8.43 6.27 -2.30
CA ALA A 113 -6.98 6.47 -2.21
C ALA A 113 -6.22 5.73 -3.32
N SER A 114 -6.56 4.47 -3.56
CA SER A 114 -5.89 3.64 -4.56
C SER A 114 -6.12 4.18 -5.99
N ALA A 115 -7.34 4.57 -6.32
CA ALA A 115 -7.65 5.15 -7.63
C ALA A 115 -6.85 6.43 -7.87
N LYS A 116 -6.74 7.30 -6.87
CA LYS A 116 -5.94 8.54 -6.97
C LYS A 116 -4.46 8.26 -7.16
N LEU A 117 -3.90 7.33 -6.40
CA LEU A 117 -2.50 6.98 -6.54
C LEU A 117 -2.20 6.33 -7.89
N MET A 118 -3.06 5.43 -8.37
CA MET A 118 -2.93 4.81 -9.69
C MET A 118 -2.97 5.86 -10.81
N GLU A 119 -3.95 6.77 -10.79
CA GLU A 119 -4.02 7.88 -11.73
C GLU A 119 -2.68 8.65 -11.76
N THR A 120 -2.18 9.01 -10.59
CA THR A 120 -0.95 9.79 -10.45
C THR A 120 0.27 9.06 -11.05
N VAL A 121 0.45 7.78 -10.77
CA VAL A 121 1.63 7.07 -11.29
C VAL A 121 1.52 6.80 -12.79
N PHE A 122 0.34 6.64 -13.35
CA PHE A 122 0.15 6.56 -14.80
C PHE A 122 0.45 7.90 -15.48
N THR A 123 -0.13 9.01 -14.98
CA THR A 123 -0.02 10.32 -15.62
C THR A 123 1.32 10.99 -15.37
N ASP A 124 1.81 10.91 -14.13
CA ASP A 124 2.94 11.71 -13.68
C ASP A 124 4.27 10.97 -13.72
N PHE A 125 4.24 9.64 -13.61
CA PHE A 125 5.46 8.81 -13.61
C PHE A 125 5.59 7.95 -14.86
N GLY A 126 4.57 7.96 -15.73
CA GLY A 126 4.60 7.24 -17.00
C GLY A 126 4.61 5.72 -16.86
N LEU A 127 4.08 5.20 -15.76
CA LEU A 127 3.88 3.75 -15.64
C LEU A 127 2.83 3.31 -16.67
N GLU A 128 3.13 2.25 -17.40
CA GLU A 128 2.22 1.70 -18.41
C GLU A 128 1.30 0.63 -17.84
N LYS A 129 1.73 -0.01 -16.74
CA LYS A 129 1.02 -1.10 -16.07
C LYS A 129 1.16 -1.02 -14.57
N ILE A 130 0.15 -1.53 -13.87
CA ILE A 130 0.16 -1.78 -12.43
C ILE A 130 -0.32 -3.20 -12.17
N SER A 131 0.32 -3.87 -11.23
CA SER A 131 -0.09 -5.18 -10.73
C SER A 131 -0.63 -5.07 -9.30
N ALA A 132 -1.20 -6.16 -8.82
CA ALA A 132 -1.55 -6.36 -7.41
C ALA A 132 -1.43 -7.83 -7.06
N ILE A 133 -1.06 -8.10 -5.82
CA ILE A 133 -0.95 -9.45 -5.27
C ILE A 133 -1.76 -9.55 -3.99
N THR A 134 -2.43 -10.67 -3.79
CA THR A 134 -3.19 -10.95 -2.58
C THR A 134 -3.37 -12.45 -2.38
N THR A 135 -3.61 -12.87 -1.14
CA THR A 135 -3.88 -14.28 -0.86
C THR A 135 -5.25 -14.69 -1.38
N ASN A 136 -5.43 -15.98 -1.57
CA ASN A 136 -6.69 -16.55 -2.06
C ASN A 136 -7.85 -16.38 -1.07
N GLU A 137 -7.55 -16.23 0.21
CA GLU A 137 -8.51 -16.06 1.30
C GLU A 137 -8.92 -14.60 1.54
N ASN A 138 -8.13 -13.62 1.05
CA ASN A 138 -8.41 -12.21 1.26
C ASN A 138 -9.41 -11.66 0.22
N ILE A 139 -10.68 -12.02 0.42
CA ILE A 139 -11.77 -11.67 -0.51
C ILE A 139 -11.97 -10.14 -0.61
N ALA A 140 -11.87 -9.42 0.50
CA ALA A 140 -12.01 -7.96 0.51
C ALA A 140 -10.96 -7.28 -0.37
N SER A 141 -9.71 -7.75 -0.31
CA SER A 141 -8.62 -7.25 -1.17
C SER A 141 -8.87 -7.57 -2.64
N GLN A 142 -9.29 -8.78 -2.96
CA GLN A 142 -9.64 -9.19 -4.33
C GLN A 142 -10.72 -8.29 -4.91
N ASN A 143 -11.79 -8.05 -4.15
CA ASN A 143 -12.90 -7.18 -4.59
C ASN A 143 -12.44 -5.75 -4.86
N LEU A 144 -11.59 -5.19 -4.02
CA LEU A 144 -11.04 -3.84 -4.22
C LEU A 144 -10.13 -3.80 -5.45
N ILE A 145 -9.24 -4.77 -5.61
CA ILE A 145 -8.34 -4.88 -6.78
C ILE A 145 -9.15 -4.94 -8.08
N GLU A 146 -10.18 -5.76 -8.12
CA GLU A 146 -11.06 -5.88 -9.30
C GLU A 146 -11.86 -4.61 -9.56
N LYS A 147 -12.34 -3.95 -8.51
CA LYS A 147 -13.03 -2.65 -8.62
C LYS A 147 -12.12 -1.55 -9.20
N LEU A 148 -10.82 -1.61 -8.92
CA LEU A 148 -9.82 -0.70 -9.50
C LEU A 148 -9.55 -0.99 -10.99
N GLY A 149 -10.09 -2.07 -11.52
CA GLY A 149 -9.97 -2.46 -12.92
C GLY A 149 -8.81 -3.41 -13.21
N LEU A 150 -8.13 -3.93 -12.19
CA LEU A 150 -7.13 -4.97 -12.39
C LEU A 150 -7.82 -6.31 -12.59
N LYS A 151 -7.26 -7.15 -13.45
CA LYS A 151 -7.80 -8.48 -13.78
C LYS A 151 -6.86 -9.57 -13.31
N TYR A 152 -7.44 -10.65 -12.81
CA TYR A 152 -6.68 -11.85 -12.44
C TYR A 152 -5.94 -12.42 -13.64
N VAL A 153 -4.68 -12.78 -13.44
CA VAL A 153 -3.82 -13.35 -14.47
C VAL A 153 -3.40 -14.78 -14.12
N LYS A 154 -2.84 -14.97 -12.91
CA LYS A 154 -2.25 -16.25 -12.51
C LYS A 154 -1.97 -16.31 -11.01
N MET A 155 -1.65 -17.50 -10.52
CA MET A 155 -1.04 -17.66 -9.19
C MET A 155 0.48 -17.49 -9.31
N ILE A 156 1.08 -16.89 -8.31
CA ILE A 156 2.53 -16.69 -8.21
C ILE A 156 3.03 -16.97 -6.79
N ARG A 157 4.36 -17.11 -6.66
CA ARG A 157 5.07 -17.01 -5.39
C ARG A 157 6.18 -15.97 -5.53
N LEU A 158 6.34 -15.16 -4.49
CA LEU A 158 7.49 -14.25 -4.44
C LEU A 158 8.76 -15.03 -4.06
N PRO A 159 9.97 -14.52 -4.42
CA PRO A 159 11.22 -15.12 -3.99
C PRO A 159 11.27 -15.26 -2.47
N ASP A 160 11.78 -16.37 -1.97
CA ASP A 160 11.92 -16.68 -0.53
C ASP A 160 10.60 -16.70 0.25
N ASP A 161 9.48 -16.84 -0.43
CA ASP A 161 8.15 -16.98 0.15
C ASP A 161 7.49 -18.26 -0.35
N ASP A 162 6.80 -18.99 0.53
CA ASP A 162 6.08 -20.24 0.20
C ASP A 162 4.56 -20.05 0.16
N VAL A 163 4.09 -18.81 0.22
CA VAL A 163 2.68 -18.46 0.08
C VAL A 163 2.29 -18.28 -1.38
N ASP A 164 1.24 -18.98 -1.82
CA ASP A 164 0.66 -18.76 -3.14
C ASP A 164 -0.19 -17.49 -3.16
N LEU A 165 0.07 -16.62 -4.12
CA LEU A 165 -0.59 -15.34 -4.27
C LEU A 165 -1.32 -15.26 -5.62
N ARG A 166 -2.50 -14.67 -5.60
CA ARG A 166 -3.21 -14.26 -6.81
C ARG A 166 -2.56 -13.00 -7.36
N TYR A 167 -2.19 -13.05 -8.64
CA TYR A 167 -1.59 -11.91 -9.34
C TYR A 167 -2.61 -11.30 -10.29
N TYR A 168 -2.75 -9.99 -10.19
CA TYR A 168 -3.64 -9.17 -11.02
C TYR A 168 -2.84 -8.11 -11.77
N GLU A 169 -3.34 -7.68 -12.92
CA GLU A 169 -2.67 -6.67 -13.74
C GLU A 169 -3.68 -5.76 -14.46
N LYS A 170 -3.28 -4.51 -14.63
CA LYS A 170 -3.99 -3.51 -15.43
C LYS A 170 -3.00 -2.71 -16.25
#